data_51ce4b0a420e7b7750318ce2306e31df
#
_entry.id   51ce4b0a420e7b7750318ce2306e31df
#
_cell.length_a   1.000
_cell.length_b   1.000
_cell.length_c   1.000
_cell.angle_alpha   90.00
_cell.angle_beta   90.00
_cell.angle_gamma   90.00
#
_symmetry.space_group_name_H-M   'P 1'
#
loop_
_entity.id
_entity.type
_entity.pdbx_description
1 polymer ?
#
loop_
_entity_poly.entity_id
_entity_poly.type
_entity_poly.pdbx_seq_one_letter_code
_entity_poly.pdbx_strand_id
1 'polypeptide(L)'
;MTKEFNEIKDAYQRNMFAAEGNKVNMLTLYKQLPDISITNDYEENLYHLSARFTDAEAIRFLKEAGLKPAADKYGNTALHALTNTRFDFTDPKLEEKAAAIYHTAQALMDAGVNPKKKNDSGKLAYFEAGLLYMYPFLQAMGEAGVRMDVTESGGMNLLHTICDKLGNRKDIPGAIPVVMKTVRILLENGGIDLEDKDVFGTTPLTYAQRSGVKEVAALISGNESDIATGGMTIHEAVLNRDPTAVEALIKAGVDLNEIADQYRRTPLMLACEYPSEPLVKLLAEGGADVNFRAGNGETAVYYLLTKAVSNLGRGMSQYNKDIVKMLQFLLANGLDINAAVDNERNTALNLLCQAGYLADLNNTLVEELIDAGADVNQPNQSGKTPLMSFAQKGNEMKYNIAELLLDNNADVAYVDQLGNTALIYAAGNTDQMSGKRIVSLILEKDKSTIERVNNAGQTAMDVAIQHNNEAVVKQLIN
;
A
#
# COMPACT_ATOMS: atom_id res chain seq x y z
N MET A 1 -48.24 12.45 26.19
CA MET A 1 -47.66 11.25 25.52
C MET A 1 -48.69 10.14 25.55
N THR A 2 -49.19 9.66 24.44
CA THR A 2 -50.13 8.55 24.47
C THR A 2 -49.42 7.30 24.98
N LYS A 3 -50.11 6.54 25.84
CA LYS A 3 -49.55 5.29 26.41
C LYS A 3 -49.07 4.34 25.31
N GLU A 4 -49.87 4.23 24.27
CA GLU A 4 -49.65 3.38 23.11
C GLU A 4 -48.37 3.76 22.34
N PHE A 5 -48.09 5.06 22.16
CA PHE A 5 -46.84 5.51 21.50
C PHE A 5 -45.60 5.08 22.27
N ASN A 6 -45.65 5.17 23.62
CA ASN A 6 -44.54 4.73 24.45
C ASN A 6 -44.36 3.21 24.44
N GLU A 7 -45.44 2.44 24.45
CA GLU A 7 -45.37 0.98 24.37
C GLU A 7 -44.66 0.52 23.09
N ILE A 8 -44.94 1.17 21.96
CA ILE A 8 -44.24 0.87 20.67
C ILE A 8 -42.79 1.31 20.74
N LYS A 9 -42.50 2.50 21.25
CA LYS A 9 -41.11 2.96 21.43
C LYS A 9 -40.29 2.00 22.30
N ASP A 10 -40.87 1.56 23.43
CA ASP A 10 -40.24 0.62 24.34
C ASP A 10 -40.04 -0.76 23.70
N ALA A 11 -40.92 -1.20 22.81
CA ALA A 11 -40.80 -2.42 22.05
C ALA A 11 -39.60 -2.34 21.05
N TYR A 12 -39.45 -1.22 20.33
CA TYR A 12 -38.28 -0.98 19.49
C TYR A 12 -36.98 -0.99 20.29
N GLN A 13 -36.96 -0.31 21.44
CA GLN A 13 -35.77 -0.29 22.30
C GLN A 13 -35.40 -1.68 22.81
N ARG A 14 -36.40 -2.48 23.24
CA ARG A 14 -36.16 -3.87 23.65
C ARG A 14 -35.62 -4.70 22.51
N ASN A 15 -36.13 -4.55 21.28
CA ASN A 15 -35.67 -5.27 20.10
C ASN A 15 -34.19 -4.99 19.74
N MET A 16 -33.66 -3.81 20.07
CA MET A 16 -32.25 -3.49 19.85
C MET A 16 -31.30 -4.41 20.63
N PHE A 17 -31.73 -4.93 21.80
CA PHE A 17 -30.93 -5.75 22.70
C PHE A 17 -31.39 -7.21 22.77
N ALA A 18 -32.49 -7.56 22.13
CA ALA A 18 -33.04 -8.90 22.16
C ALA A 18 -32.28 -9.83 21.18
N ALA A 19 -32.09 -11.09 21.57
CA ALA A 19 -31.69 -12.13 20.64
C ALA A 19 -32.76 -12.29 19.52
N GLU A 20 -32.33 -12.71 18.34
CA GLU A 20 -33.17 -12.68 17.14
C GLU A 20 -34.52 -13.44 17.30
N GLY A 21 -34.51 -14.56 18.02
CA GLY A 21 -35.75 -15.33 18.32
C GLY A 21 -36.68 -14.68 19.38
N ASN A 22 -36.25 -13.61 20.07
CA ASN A 22 -37.01 -12.93 21.11
C ASN A 22 -37.48 -11.53 20.69
N LYS A 23 -37.26 -11.12 19.46
CA LYS A 23 -37.70 -9.83 18.92
C LYS A 23 -39.20 -9.81 18.73
N VAL A 24 -39.82 -8.76 19.19
CA VAL A 24 -41.24 -8.50 18.96
C VAL A 24 -41.45 -8.05 17.51
N ASN A 25 -42.40 -8.66 16.83
CA ASN A 25 -42.75 -8.23 15.47
C ASN A 25 -43.49 -6.87 15.55
N MET A 26 -42.82 -5.81 15.09
CA MET A 26 -43.37 -4.44 15.17
C MET A 26 -44.65 -4.27 14.35
N LEU A 27 -44.77 -4.91 13.19
CA LEU A 27 -45.98 -4.89 12.38
C LEU A 27 -47.19 -5.45 13.14
N THR A 28 -46.98 -6.48 13.94
CA THR A 28 -48.08 -7.02 14.79
C THR A 28 -48.58 -6.00 15.79
N LEU A 29 -47.64 -5.24 16.41
CA LEU A 29 -48.04 -4.16 17.34
C LEU A 29 -48.78 -3.03 16.62
N TYR A 30 -48.30 -2.60 15.46
CA TYR A 30 -48.98 -1.57 14.67
C TYR A 30 -50.40 -1.99 14.24
N LYS A 31 -50.58 -3.25 13.83
CA LYS A 31 -51.91 -3.79 13.46
C LYS A 31 -52.90 -3.89 14.62
N GLN A 32 -52.42 -3.92 15.84
CA GLN A 32 -53.24 -3.97 17.07
C GLN A 32 -53.62 -2.59 17.60
N LEU A 33 -53.07 -1.51 17.06
CA LEU A 33 -53.41 -0.16 17.49
C LEU A 33 -54.85 0.18 17.10
N PRO A 34 -55.63 0.74 18.05
CA PRO A 34 -56.96 1.22 17.75
C PRO A 34 -56.96 2.49 16.87
N ASP A 35 -55.90 3.27 16.94
CA ASP A 35 -55.67 4.47 16.16
C ASP A 35 -54.19 4.60 15.80
N ILE A 36 -53.84 4.65 14.50
CA ILE A 36 -52.48 4.86 14.01
C ILE A 36 -52.07 6.33 13.92
N SER A 37 -52.95 7.26 14.14
CA SER A 37 -52.70 8.71 14.13
C SER A 37 -52.10 9.25 15.44
N ILE A 38 -51.75 8.38 16.36
CA ILE A 38 -51.17 8.73 17.66
C ILE A 38 -49.85 9.48 17.52
N THR A 39 -49.65 10.46 18.43
CA THR A 39 -48.43 11.24 18.51
C THR A 39 -47.92 11.32 19.95
N ASN A 40 -46.63 11.71 20.12
CA ASN A 40 -46.08 12.04 21.43
C ASN A 40 -46.23 13.54 21.74
N ASP A 41 -45.70 14.01 22.88
CA ASP A 41 -45.73 15.42 23.32
C ASP A 41 -44.94 16.38 22.41
N TYR A 42 -44.15 15.83 21.47
CA TYR A 42 -43.41 16.56 20.46
C TYR A 42 -44.12 16.54 19.10
N GLU A 43 -45.36 16.03 19.03
CA GLU A 43 -46.11 15.85 17.79
C GLU A 43 -45.46 14.86 16.80
N GLU A 44 -44.46 14.08 17.25
CA GLU A 44 -43.91 13.00 16.45
C GLU A 44 -44.97 11.91 16.28
N ASN A 45 -45.22 11.52 15.05
CA ASN A 45 -46.09 10.40 14.70
C ASN A 45 -45.30 9.09 14.51
N LEU A 46 -46.00 8.01 14.17
CA LEU A 46 -45.38 6.69 13.98
C LEU A 46 -44.38 6.64 12.84
N TYR A 47 -44.45 7.52 11.83
CA TYR A 47 -43.39 7.62 10.79
C TYR A 47 -42.05 8.07 11.38
N HIS A 48 -42.03 9.04 12.32
CA HIS A 48 -40.81 9.48 12.98
C HIS A 48 -40.19 8.37 13.81
N LEU A 49 -41.06 7.61 14.52
CA LEU A 49 -40.59 6.49 15.34
C LEU A 49 -39.99 5.36 14.47
N SER A 50 -40.73 4.91 13.43
CA SER A 50 -40.26 3.90 12.51
C SER A 50 -38.99 4.30 11.79
N ALA A 51 -38.85 5.57 11.39
CA ALA A 51 -37.64 6.11 10.77
C ALA A 51 -36.43 6.03 11.69
N ARG A 52 -36.58 6.42 12.97
CA ARG A 52 -35.49 6.41 13.95
C ARG A 52 -34.93 4.99 14.20
N PHE A 53 -35.78 3.98 14.05
CA PHE A 53 -35.41 2.55 14.19
C PHE A 53 -35.20 1.83 12.86
N THR A 54 -35.15 2.56 11.75
CA THR A 54 -34.90 2.05 10.39
C THR A 54 -35.85 0.92 9.97
N ASP A 55 -37.15 1.06 10.32
CA ASP A 55 -38.17 0.06 10.03
C ASP A 55 -38.96 0.40 8.76
N ALA A 56 -38.46 0.03 7.61
CA ALA A 56 -39.07 0.29 6.32
C ALA A 56 -40.39 -0.47 6.13
N GLU A 57 -40.57 -1.63 6.77
CA GLU A 57 -41.83 -2.41 6.68
C GLU A 57 -42.95 -1.72 7.42
N ALA A 58 -42.67 -1.22 8.63
CA ALA A 58 -43.65 -0.42 9.38
C ALA A 58 -44.06 0.85 8.60
N ILE A 59 -43.13 1.52 7.95
CA ILE A 59 -43.43 2.71 7.12
C ILE A 59 -44.37 2.36 5.96
N ARG A 60 -44.12 1.25 5.25
CA ARG A 60 -45.01 0.78 4.17
C ARG A 60 -46.42 0.45 4.70
N PHE A 61 -46.48 -0.24 5.83
CA PHE A 61 -47.78 -0.51 6.48
C PHE A 61 -48.55 0.77 6.84
N LEU A 62 -47.86 1.76 7.43
CA LEU A 62 -48.51 3.04 7.80
C LEU A 62 -49.05 3.79 6.58
N LYS A 63 -48.33 3.76 5.46
CA LYS A 63 -48.80 4.28 4.17
C LYS A 63 -50.04 3.56 3.67
N GLU A 64 -50.02 2.23 3.67
CA GLU A 64 -51.16 1.40 3.23
C GLU A 64 -52.39 1.60 4.15
N ALA A 65 -52.16 1.79 5.44
CA ALA A 65 -53.20 2.10 6.41
C ALA A 65 -53.72 3.56 6.32
N GLY A 66 -53.20 4.37 5.42
CA GLY A 66 -53.66 5.72 5.12
C GLY A 66 -53.13 6.82 6.04
N LEU A 67 -52.15 6.54 6.90
CA LEU A 67 -51.51 7.58 7.71
C LEU A 67 -50.78 8.57 6.80
N LYS A 68 -51.03 9.86 6.98
CA LYS A 68 -50.32 10.90 6.22
C LYS A 68 -49.06 11.34 6.95
N PRO A 69 -47.91 11.55 6.22
CA PRO A 69 -46.75 12.15 6.82
C PRO A 69 -47.03 13.56 7.37
N ALA A 70 -46.57 13.82 8.58
CA ALA A 70 -46.59 15.14 9.18
C ALA A 70 -45.21 15.49 9.72
N ALA A 71 -44.98 16.77 10.00
CA ALA A 71 -43.79 17.19 10.74
C ALA A 71 -44.08 17.17 12.24
N ASP A 72 -43.02 17.08 13.05
CA ASP A 72 -43.11 17.28 14.49
C ASP A 72 -43.24 18.77 14.84
N LYS A 73 -43.34 19.10 16.11
CA LYS A 73 -43.48 20.48 16.61
C LYS A 73 -42.29 21.40 16.34
N TYR A 74 -41.16 20.86 15.83
CA TYR A 74 -39.97 21.60 15.42
C TYR A 74 -39.82 21.65 13.89
N GLY A 75 -40.85 21.25 13.17
CA GLY A 75 -40.82 21.18 11.72
C GLY A 75 -40.06 19.99 11.15
N ASN A 76 -39.49 19.09 11.98
CA ASN A 76 -38.76 17.92 11.48
C ASN A 76 -39.75 16.95 10.84
N THR A 77 -39.38 16.44 9.69
CA THR A 77 -40.04 15.30 9.04
C THR A 77 -39.45 13.97 9.53
N ALA A 78 -40.10 12.87 9.21
CA ALA A 78 -39.55 11.54 9.50
C ALA A 78 -38.16 11.29 8.81
N LEU A 79 -37.83 12.00 7.71
CA LEU A 79 -36.50 11.99 7.14
C LEU A 79 -35.45 12.64 8.07
N HIS A 80 -35.78 13.72 8.78
CA HIS A 80 -34.91 14.27 9.83
C HIS A 80 -34.79 13.31 11.02
N ALA A 81 -35.87 12.61 11.38
CA ALA A 81 -35.77 11.59 12.43
C ALA A 81 -34.84 10.42 12.07
N LEU A 82 -34.75 10.07 10.80
CA LEU A 82 -33.82 9.04 10.30
C LEU A 82 -32.37 9.44 10.50
N THR A 83 -31.99 10.72 10.40
CA THR A 83 -30.60 11.18 10.62
C THR A 83 -30.15 11.03 12.08
N ASN A 84 -31.04 10.82 13.01
CA ASN A 84 -30.71 10.50 14.41
C ASN A 84 -30.30 9.04 14.62
N THR A 85 -30.32 8.22 13.57
CA THR A 85 -29.82 6.84 13.63
C THR A 85 -28.32 6.86 13.75
N ARG A 86 -27.79 6.07 14.71
CA ARG A 86 -26.32 5.96 14.88
C ARG A 86 -25.69 5.27 13.68
N PHE A 87 -24.87 5.99 12.95
CA PHE A 87 -24.07 5.48 11.82
C PHE A 87 -22.61 5.49 12.21
N ASP A 88 -22.09 4.34 12.63
CA ASP A 88 -20.73 4.17 13.17
C ASP A 88 -19.88 3.44 12.16
N PHE A 89 -18.78 4.06 11.73
CA PHE A 89 -17.88 3.55 10.68
C PHE A 89 -17.13 2.29 11.08
N THR A 90 -17.03 2.03 12.39
CA THR A 90 -16.33 0.86 12.95
C THR A 90 -17.27 -0.31 13.26
N ASP A 91 -18.56 -0.15 13.01
CA ASP A 91 -19.55 -1.19 13.29
C ASP A 91 -19.38 -2.37 12.32
N PRO A 92 -19.15 -3.62 12.79
CA PRO A 92 -19.04 -4.78 11.93
C PRO A 92 -20.30 -5.07 11.11
N LYS A 93 -21.45 -4.48 11.50
CA LYS A 93 -22.73 -4.57 10.78
C LYS A 93 -23.04 -3.31 9.97
N LEU A 94 -22.02 -2.52 9.60
CA LEU A 94 -22.22 -1.26 8.89
C LEU A 94 -23.04 -1.43 7.61
N GLU A 95 -22.77 -2.46 6.81
CA GLU A 95 -23.50 -2.69 5.54
C GLU A 95 -24.97 -3.10 5.76
N GLU A 96 -25.30 -3.87 6.83
CA GLU A 96 -26.68 -4.16 7.20
C GLU A 96 -27.44 -2.89 7.60
N LYS A 97 -26.79 -2.03 8.41
CA LYS A 97 -27.35 -0.73 8.81
C LYS A 97 -27.50 0.22 7.63
N ALA A 98 -26.52 0.21 6.72
CA ALA A 98 -26.57 1.00 5.50
C ALA A 98 -27.79 0.61 4.64
N ALA A 99 -28.01 -0.68 4.43
CA ALA A 99 -29.18 -1.18 3.70
C ALA A 99 -30.49 -0.78 4.40
N ALA A 100 -30.56 -0.89 5.73
CA ALA A 100 -31.76 -0.51 6.49
C ALA A 100 -32.06 0.99 6.35
N ILE A 101 -31.06 1.87 6.45
CA ILE A 101 -31.20 3.32 6.25
C ILE A 101 -31.67 3.62 4.82
N TYR A 102 -31.05 3.01 3.82
CA TYR A 102 -31.42 3.20 2.42
C TYR A 102 -32.90 2.86 2.17
N HIS A 103 -33.33 1.65 2.55
CA HIS A 103 -34.71 1.22 2.36
C HIS A 103 -35.73 2.03 3.16
N THR A 104 -35.32 2.52 4.35
CA THR A 104 -36.16 3.39 5.16
C THR A 104 -36.34 4.75 4.51
N ALA A 105 -35.29 5.36 3.99
CA ALA A 105 -35.36 6.63 3.27
C ALA A 105 -36.27 6.52 2.02
N GLN A 106 -36.11 5.44 1.25
CA GLN A 106 -37.00 5.16 0.10
C GLN A 106 -38.48 5.05 0.53
N ALA A 107 -38.75 4.21 1.54
CA ALA A 107 -40.12 4.01 2.02
C ALA A 107 -40.77 5.30 2.51
N LEU A 108 -40.01 6.19 3.17
CA LEU A 108 -40.50 7.50 3.60
C LEU A 108 -40.86 8.41 2.43
N MET A 109 -40.00 8.46 1.41
CA MET A 109 -40.30 9.24 0.20
C MET A 109 -41.51 8.69 -0.55
N ASP A 110 -41.59 7.36 -0.68
CA ASP A 110 -42.76 6.68 -1.27
C ASP A 110 -44.03 6.94 -0.46
N ALA A 111 -43.95 7.12 0.85
CA ALA A 111 -45.09 7.53 1.70
C ALA A 111 -45.45 9.02 1.55
N GLY A 112 -44.70 9.79 0.79
CA GLY A 112 -44.96 11.21 0.52
C GLY A 112 -44.27 12.16 1.47
N VAL A 113 -43.27 11.74 2.23
CA VAL A 113 -42.44 12.65 3.04
C VAL A 113 -41.62 13.55 2.11
N ASN A 114 -41.80 14.85 2.20
CA ASN A 114 -41.08 15.79 1.31
C ASN A 114 -39.60 15.89 1.69
N PRO A 115 -38.66 15.45 0.80
CA PRO A 115 -37.23 15.47 1.08
C PRO A 115 -36.62 16.89 1.10
N LYS A 116 -37.31 17.86 0.52
CA LYS A 116 -36.90 19.29 0.45
C LYS A 116 -37.54 20.17 1.53
N LYS A 117 -38.26 19.57 2.47
CA LYS A 117 -38.85 20.33 3.58
C LYS A 117 -37.75 20.66 4.59
N LYS A 118 -37.55 21.96 4.84
CA LYS A 118 -36.72 22.45 5.94
C LYS A 118 -37.49 22.36 7.27
N ASN A 119 -36.76 22.04 8.33
CA ASN A 119 -37.28 22.17 9.70
C ASN A 119 -37.29 23.66 10.14
N ASP A 120 -37.76 23.95 11.34
CA ASP A 120 -37.85 25.32 11.86
C ASP A 120 -36.50 26.00 12.10
N SER A 121 -35.42 25.21 12.14
CA SER A 121 -34.04 25.70 12.14
C SER A 121 -33.48 25.93 10.72
N GLY A 122 -34.30 25.78 9.68
CA GLY A 122 -33.91 25.97 8.29
C GLY A 122 -33.11 24.83 7.69
N LYS A 123 -32.94 23.70 8.37
CA LYS A 123 -32.11 22.58 7.92
C LYS A 123 -32.90 21.58 7.09
N LEU A 124 -32.18 20.95 6.15
CA LEU A 124 -32.64 19.85 5.31
C LEU A 124 -32.13 18.52 5.86
N ALA A 125 -32.96 17.48 5.85
CA ALA A 125 -32.59 16.16 6.35
C ALA A 125 -31.35 15.59 5.60
N TYR A 126 -31.25 15.74 4.26
CA TYR A 126 -30.11 15.25 3.52
C TYR A 126 -28.81 16.01 3.83
N PHE A 127 -28.91 17.29 4.24
CA PHE A 127 -27.74 18.06 4.65
C PHE A 127 -27.18 17.52 5.98
N GLU A 128 -28.06 17.24 6.94
CA GLU A 128 -27.67 16.59 8.21
C GLU A 128 -27.10 15.19 7.97
N ALA A 129 -27.74 14.39 7.10
CA ALA A 129 -27.24 13.06 6.72
C ALA A 129 -25.84 13.12 6.09
N GLY A 130 -25.58 14.13 5.24
CA GLY A 130 -24.27 14.35 4.62
C GLY A 130 -23.18 14.67 5.64
N LEU A 131 -23.49 15.51 6.64
CA LEU A 131 -22.56 15.83 7.73
C LEU A 131 -22.22 14.62 8.62
N LEU A 132 -23.11 13.63 8.65
CA LEU A 132 -22.93 12.36 9.35
C LEU A 132 -22.38 11.26 8.44
N TYR A 133 -22.07 11.59 7.18
CA TYR A 133 -21.58 10.67 6.14
C TYR A 133 -22.51 9.46 5.91
N MET A 134 -23.82 9.66 6.07
CA MET A 134 -24.83 8.63 5.84
C MET A 134 -25.06 8.42 4.33
N TYR A 135 -24.06 7.89 3.64
CA TYR A 135 -24.13 7.67 2.19
C TYR A 135 -25.38 6.90 1.72
N PRO A 136 -25.94 5.93 2.47
CA PRO A 136 -27.14 5.23 2.00
C PRO A 136 -28.38 6.13 1.96
N PHE A 137 -28.47 7.09 2.88
CA PHE A 137 -29.52 8.10 2.87
C PHE A 137 -29.42 8.99 1.62
N LEU A 138 -28.21 9.49 1.34
CA LEU A 138 -27.96 10.32 0.15
C LEU A 138 -28.17 9.57 -1.15
N GLN A 139 -27.81 8.29 -1.19
CA GLN A 139 -28.06 7.41 -2.32
C GLN A 139 -29.56 7.30 -2.61
N ALA A 140 -30.38 7.03 -1.59
CA ALA A 140 -31.83 6.96 -1.74
C ALA A 140 -32.41 8.29 -2.26
N MET A 141 -31.87 9.44 -1.79
CA MET A 141 -32.27 10.76 -2.27
C MET A 141 -31.92 10.96 -3.74
N GLY A 142 -30.70 10.65 -4.15
CA GLY A 142 -30.24 10.81 -5.52
C GLY A 142 -31.01 9.93 -6.51
N GLU A 143 -31.24 8.67 -6.16
CA GLU A 143 -32.04 7.74 -6.98
C GLU A 143 -33.52 8.17 -7.10
N ALA A 144 -34.05 8.88 -6.09
CA ALA A 144 -35.35 9.50 -6.16
C ALA A 144 -35.38 10.84 -6.95
N GLY A 145 -34.25 11.24 -7.55
CA GLY A 145 -34.11 12.46 -8.34
C GLY A 145 -34.08 13.73 -7.48
N VAL A 146 -33.77 13.63 -6.19
CA VAL A 146 -33.65 14.80 -5.31
C VAL A 146 -32.29 15.47 -5.55
N ARG A 147 -32.31 16.69 -6.10
CA ARG A 147 -31.08 17.50 -6.19
C ARG A 147 -30.67 18.00 -4.82
N MET A 148 -29.42 17.82 -4.46
CA MET A 148 -28.81 18.19 -3.18
C MET A 148 -27.91 19.44 -3.31
N ASP A 149 -28.29 20.34 -4.23
CA ASP A 149 -27.55 21.53 -4.65
C ASP A 149 -27.86 22.79 -3.80
N VAL A 150 -28.59 22.64 -2.71
CA VAL A 150 -28.91 23.79 -1.83
C VAL A 150 -27.66 24.26 -1.08
N THR A 151 -27.47 25.57 -1.06
CA THR A 151 -26.42 26.23 -0.27
C THR A 151 -26.95 26.69 1.09
N GLU A 152 -26.11 26.59 2.12
CA GLU A 152 -26.35 27.17 3.45
C GLU A 152 -25.85 28.63 3.51
N SER A 153 -25.99 29.23 4.72
CA SER A 153 -25.41 30.54 5.02
C SER A 153 -23.91 30.54 4.76
N GLY A 154 -23.43 31.49 3.95
CA GLY A 154 -22.04 31.51 3.50
C GLY A 154 -21.80 30.94 2.10
N GLY A 155 -22.86 30.52 1.39
CA GLY A 155 -22.78 30.03 0.02
C GLY A 155 -22.21 28.62 -0.11
N MET A 156 -21.99 27.91 0.99
CA MET A 156 -21.47 26.55 1.01
C MET A 156 -22.55 25.53 0.66
N ASN A 157 -22.35 24.77 -0.39
CA ASN A 157 -23.16 23.57 -0.66
C ASN A 157 -22.70 22.39 0.23
N LEU A 158 -23.42 21.26 0.17
CA LEU A 158 -23.13 20.11 1.02
C LEU A 158 -21.71 19.59 0.84
N LEU A 159 -21.18 19.58 -0.40
CA LEU A 159 -19.83 19.10 -0.68
C LEU A 159 -18.75 20.02 -0.07
N HIS A 160 -18.92 21.36 -0.13
CA HIS A 160 -18.05 22.30 0.60
C HIS A 160 -17.96 21.95 2.08
N THR A 161 -19.13 21.76 2.72
CA THR A 161 -19.21 21.53 4.16
C THR A 161 -18.62 20.18 4.57
N ILE A 162 -18.78 19.14 3.74
CA ILE A 162 -18.14 17.84 3.94
C ILE A 162 -16.61 18.01 3.85
N CYS A 163 -16.11 18.67 2.82
CA CYS A 163 -14.68 18.88 2.61
C CYS A 163 -14.02 19.74 3.70
N ASP A 164 -14.71 20.77 4.20
CA ASP A 164 -14.23 21.61 5.31
C ASP A 164 -14.00 20.79 6.59
N LYS A 165 -14.89 19.83 6.86
CA LYS A 165 -14.83 19.01 8.10
C LYS A 165 -13.92 17.78 7.99
N LEU A 166 -13.37 17.48 6.83
CA LEU A 166 -12.54 16.28 6.61
C LEU A 166 -11.31 16.23 7.51
N GLY A 167 -10.62 17.35 7.69
CA GLY A 167 -9.39 17.41 8.50
C GLY A 167 -9.56 16.90 9.93
N ASN A 168 -10.77 17.05 10.50
CA ASN A 168 -11.13 16.58 11.83
C ASN A 168 -11.53 15.09 11.88
N ARG A 169 -11.62 14.42 10.73
CA ARG A 169 -12.14 13.05 10.61
C ARG A 169 -11.13 12.06 10.06
N LYS A 170 -10.03 12.53 9.48
CA LYS A 170 -9.02 11.68 8.83
C LYS A 170 -8.42 10.61 9.75
N ASP A 171 -8.34 10.91 11.05
CA ASP A 171 -7.75 10.01 12.05
C ASP A 171 -8.76 9.02 12.66
N ILE A 172 -10.03 9.05 12.22
CA ILE A 172 -11.06 8.12 12.69
C ILE A 172 -10.97 6.82 11.86
N PRO A 173 -10.75 5.65 12.48
CA PRO A 173 -10.70 4.39 11.76
C PRO A 173 -11.97 4.15 10.91
N GLY A 174 -11.79 3.75 9.65
CA GLY A 174 -12.90 3.49 8.73
C GLY A 174 -13.60 4.72 8.15
N ALA A 175 -13.26 5.94 8.57
CA ALA A 175 -13.95 7.15 8.10
C ALA A 175 -13.72 7.44 6.61
N ILE A 176 -12.48 7.36 6.13
CA ILE A 176 -12.13 7.73 4.76
C ILE A 176 -12.92 6.93 3.71
N PRO A 177 -13.01 5.58 3.75
CA PRO A 177 -13.83 4.83 2.80
C PRO A 177 -15.31 5.25 2.79
N VAL A 178 -15.89 5.57 3.96
CA VAL A 178 -17.28 6.01 4.08
C VAL A 178 -17.46 7.43 3.52
N VAL A 179 -16.51 8.33 3.79
CA VAL A 179 -16.49 9.68 3.20
C VAL A 179 -16.38 9.58 1.67
N MET A 180 -15.52 8.74 1.15
CA MET A 180 -15.36 8.52 -0.30
C MET A 180 -16.66 8.03 -0.94
N LYS A 181 -17.37 7.07 -0.31
CA LYS A 181 -18.71 6.65 -0.77
C LYS A 181 -19.68 7.82 -0.78
N THR A 182 -19.70 8.62 0.29
CA THR A 182 -20.57 9.80 0.42
C THR A 182 -20.32 10.82 -0.67
N VAL A 183 -19.06 11.19 -0.89
CA VAL A 183 -18.65 12.16 -1.93
C VAL A 183 -18.99 11.64 -3.32
N ARG A 184 -18.72 10.36 -3.62
CA ARG A 184 -19.05 9.76 -4.92
C ARG A 184 -20.55 9.85 -5.22
N ILE A 185 -21.41 9.54 -4.26
CA ILE A 185 -22.86 9.65 -4.44
C ILE A 185 -23.28 11.09 -4.72
N LEU A 186 -22.68 12.07 -4.06
CA LEU A 186 -22.96 13.48 -4.32
C LEU A 186 -22.53 13.92 -5.71
N LEU A 187 -21.37 13.42 -6.19
CA LEU A 187 -20.88 13.71 -7.53
C LEU A 187 -21.76 13.07 -8.62
N GLU A 188 -22.20 11.83 -8.41
CA GLU A 188 -22.99 11.07 -9.38
C GLU A 188 -24.45 11.51 -9.42
N ASN A 189 -25.05 11.78 -8.26
CA ASN A 189 -26.51 11.93 -8.13
C ASN A 189 -26.94 13.22 -7.45
N GLY A 190 -26.03 13.99 -6.86
CA GLY A 190 -26.36 15.16 -6.04
C GLY A 190 -26.73 16.41 -6.85
N GLY A 191 -26.33 16.46 -8.12
CA GLY A 191 -26.53 17.63 -8.97
C GLY A 191 -25.75 18.87 -8.47
N ILE A 192 -24.62 18.65 -7.75
CA ILE A 192 -23.78 19.70 -7.18
C ILE A 192 -22.82 20.20 -8.27
N ASP A 193 -22.71 21.52 -8.39
CA ASP A 193 -21.70 22.15 -9.22
C ASP A 193 -20.35 22.17 -8.47
N LEU A 194 -19.29 21.62 -9.09
CA LEU A 194 -17.96 21.54 -8.50
C LEU A 194 -17.22 22.89 -8.54
N GLU A 195 -17.64 23.78 -9.42
CA GLU A 195 -17.10 25.14 -9.58
C GLU A 195 -17.84 26.16 -8.71
N ASP A 196 -18.89 25.75 -8.00
CA ASP A 196 -19.56 26.61 -7.02
C ASP A 196 -18.54 27.20 -6.04
N LYS A 197 -18.68 28.49 -5.78
CA LYS A 197 -17.83 29.22 -4.83
C LYS A 197 -18.64 29.71 -3.66
N ASP A 198 -18.10 29.52 -2.49
CA ASP A 198 -18.64 30.13 -1.27
C ASP A 198 -18.41 31.67 -1.27
N VAL A 199 -18.84 32.34 -0.21
CA VAL A 199 -18.67 33.81 -0.06
C VAL A 199 -17.21 34.27 -0.05
N PHE A 200 -16.24 33.35 0.17
CA PHE A 200 -14.80 33.60 0.15
C PHE A 200 -14.17 33.24 -1.21
N GLY A 201 -14.96 32.83 -2.18
CA GLY A 201 -14.48 32.40 -3.49
C GLY A 201 -13.84 31.01 -3.51
N THR A 202 -14.06 30.20 -2.48
CA THR A 202 -13.45 28.88 -2.30
C THR A 202 -14.35 27.79 -2.87
N THR A 203 -13.79 26.85 -3.65
CA THR A 203 -14.51 25.69 -4.21
C THR A 203 -14.45 24.48 -3.28
N PRO A 204 -15.32 23.46 -3.44
CA PRO A 204 -15.22 22.19 -2.69
C PRO A 204 -13.86 21.52 -2.84
N LEU A 205 -13.27 21.53 -4.04
CA LEU A 205 -11.94 20.98 -4.28
C LEU A 205 -10.86 21.67 -3.44
N THR A 206 -10.91 23.00 -3.34
CA THR A 206 -9.95 23.76 -2.52
C THR A 206 -10.05 23.38 -1.03
N TYR A 207 -11.26 23.17 -0.50
CA TYR A 207 -11.46 22.66 0.86
C TYR A 207 -10.91 21.25 1.03
N ALA A 208 -11.16 20.35 0.08
CA ALA A 208 -10.63 18.99 0.10
C ALA A 208 -9.09 18.99 0.12
N GLN A 209 -8.44 19.79 -0.72
CA GLN A 209 -6.99 19.95 -0.74
C GLN A 209 -6.42 20.47 0.59
N ARG A 210 -7.05 21.48 1.19
CA ARG A 210 -6.67 22.04 2.50
C ARG A 210 -6.84 21.03 3.65
N SER A 211 -7.79 20.10 3.54
CA SER A 211 -8.00 19.06 4.56
C SER A 211 -6.82 18.09 4.69
N GLY A 212 -6.00 17.97 3.64
CA GLY A 212 -4.90 17.01 3.53
C GLY A 212 -5.36 15.58 3.25
N VAL A 213 -6.65 15.35 2.94
CA VAL A 213 -7.19 14.05 2.53
C VAL A 213 -7.13 13.97 1.00
N LYS A 214 -6.00 13.47 0.49
CA LYS A 214 -5.69 13.47 -0.96
C LYS A 214 -6.73 12.68 -1.76
N GLU A 215 -7.24 11.58 -1.20
CA GLU A 215 -8.23 10.70 -1.82
C GLU A 215 -9.51 11.42 -2.18
N VAL A 216 -9.99 12.31 -1.32
CA VAL A 216 -11.22 13.08 -1.56
C VAL A 216 -10.96 14.19 -2.58
N ALA A 217 -9.80 14.86 -2.51
CA ALA A 217 -9.41 15.86 -3.51
C ALA A 217 -9.31 15.24 -4.91
N ALA A 218 -8.70 14.07 -5.01
CA ALA A 218 -8.58 13.30 -6.25
C ALA A 218 -9.96 12.92 -6.83
N LEU A 219 -10.86 12.44 -5.97
CA LEU A 219 -12.21 12.08 -6.37
C LEU A 219 -13.00 13.29 -6.94
N ILE A 220 -12.84 14.47 -6.32
CA ILE A 220 -13.52 15.71 -6.77
C ILE A 220 -12.90 16.26 -8.05
N SER A 221 -11.57 16.16 -8.21
CA SER A 221 -10.88 16.63 -9.43
C SER A 221 -11.19 15.81 -10.67
N GLY A 222 -11.75 14.60 -10.49
CA GLY A 222 -12.06 13.69 -11.61
C GLY A 222 -10.81 13.04 -12.21
N ASN A 223 -9.65 13.14 -11.58
CA ASN A 223 -8.45 12.47 -12.03
C ASN A 223 -8.56 10.97 -11.71
N GLU A 224 -8.85 10.16 -12.73
CA GLU A 224 -9.11 8.72 -12.56
C GLU A 224 -7.92 7.97 -11.95
N SER A 225 -6.69 8.38 -12.24
CA SER A 225 -5.50 7.79 -11.65
C SER A 225 -5.45 8.03 -10.14
N ASP A 226 -5.76 9.25 -9.71
CA ASP A 226 -5.80 9.63 -8.30
C ASP A 226 -6.98 8.99 -7.56
N ILE A 227 -8.12 8.78 -8.23
CA ILE A 227 -9.27 8.08 -7.65
C ILE A 227 -8.94 6.61 -7.37
N ALA A 228 -8.30 5.92 -8.33
CA ALA A 228 -7.96 4.52 -8.22
C ALA A 228 -6.91 4.25 -7.12
N THR A 229 -6.06 5.24 -6.83
CA THR A 229 -4.91 5.13 -5.91
C THR A 229 -5.08 5.93 -4.62
N GLY A 230 -6.21 6.62 -4.44
CA GLY A 230 -6.43 7.53 -3.33
C GLY A 230 -5.44 8.70 -3.29
N GLY A 231 -4.93 9.13 -4.45
CA GLY A 231 -3.92 10.18 -4.58
C GLY A 231 -2.53 9.77 -4.09
N MET A 232 -2.29 8.47 -3.84
CA MET A 232 -0.95 7.97 -3.54
C MET A 232 -0.03 8.14 -4.74
N THR A 233 1.21 8.54 -4.46
CA THR A 233 2.29 8.44 -5.44
C THR A 233 2.70 6.98 -5.63
N ILE A 234 3.38 6.67 -6.74
CA ILE A 234 3.91 5.33 -6.97
C ILE A 234 4.89 4.90 -5.86
N HIS A 235 5.65 5.84 -5.29
CA HIS A 235 6.56 5.60 -4.17
C HIS A 235 5.79 5.23 -2.89
N GLU A 236 4.72 5.97 -2.57
CA GLU A 236 3.86 5.68 -1.41
C GLU A 236 3.18 4.32 -1.55
N ALA A 237 2.68 3.97 -2.75
CA ALA A 237 2.07 2.67 -3.02
C ALA A 237 3.07 1.51 -2.82
N VAL A 238 4.32 1.68 -3.25
CA VAL A 238 5.40 0.69 -3.05
C VAL A 238 5.77 0.56 -1.57
N LEU A 239 5.94 1.69 -0.85
CA LEU A 239 6.26 1.69 0.59
C LEU A 239 5.14 1.08 1.44
N ASN A 240 3.87 1.30 1.06
CA ASN A 240 2.70 0.71 1.70
C ASN A 240 2.51 -0.77 1.33
N ARG A 241 3.32 -1.31 0.41
CA ARG A 241 3.21 -2.68 -0.11
C ARG A 241 1.83 -2.98 -0.69
N ASP A 242 1.28 -2.03 -1.45
CA ASP A 242 -0.03 -2.14 -2.08
C ASP A 242 0.10 -2.44 -3.60
N PRO A 243 0.10 -3.71 -4.01
CA PRO A 243 0.21 -4.09 -5.42
C PRO A 243 -0.99 -3.63 -6.25
N THR A 244 -2.17 -3.47 -5.64
CA THR A 244 -3.37 -3.01 -6.34
C THR A 244 -3.24 -1.54 -6.72
N ALA A 245 -2.75 -0.69 -5.80
CA ALA A 245 -2.47 0.70 -6.09
C ALA A 245 -1.33 0.85 -7.12
N VAL A 246 -0.27 0.04 -7.03
CA VAL A 246 0.83 0.03 -8.01
C VAL A 246 0.31 -0.34 -9.40
N GLU A 247 -0.51 -1.39 -9.53
CA GLU A 247 -1.10 -1.80 -10.81
C GLU A 247 -1.99 -0.70 -11.41
N ALA A 248 -2.80 -0.03 -10.58
CA ALA A 248 -3.64 1.08 -11.01
C ALA A 248 -2.82 2.27 -11.51
N LEU A 249 -1.71 2.62 -10.83
CA LEU A 249 -0.81 3.70 -11.24
C LEU A 249 -0.07 3.37 -12.54
N ILE A 250 0.36 2.12 -12.73
CA ILE A 250 0.95 1.65 -13.99
C ILE A 250 -0.06 1.80 -15.14
N LYS A 251 -1.30 1.37 -14.95
CA LYS A 251 -2.38 1.53 -15.95
C LYS A 251 -2.68 3.00 -16.25
N ALA A 252 -2.54 3.87 -15.27
CA ALA A 252 -2.70 5.31 -15.43
C ALA A 252 -1.53 5.98 -16.16
N GLY A 253 -0.45 5.26 -16.45
CA GLY A 253 0.70 5.76 -17.20
C GLY A 253 1.62 6.70 -16.42
N VAL A 254 1.70 6.56 -15.09
CA VAL A 254 2.64 7.35 -14.28
C VAL A 254 4.09 7.00 -14.64
N ASP A 255 4.99 7.96 -14.45
CA ASP A 255 6.43 7.72 -14.64
C ASP A 255 6.96 6.77 -13.56
N LEU A 256 7.31 5.55 -13.96
CA LEU A 256 7.85 4.51 -13.06
C LEU A 256 9.31 4.75 -12.68
N ASN A 257 9.97 5.73 -13.30
CA ASN A 257 11.34 6.12 -13.04
C ASN A 257 11.43 7.45 -12.29
N GLU A 258 10.27 7.97 -11.84
CA GLU A 258 10.21 9.17 -11.01
C GLU A 258 11.08 9.03 -9.77
N ILE A 259 11.76 10.11 -9.42
CA ILE A 259 12.65 10.18 -8.26
C ILE A 259 11.98 11.05 -7.20
N ALA A 260 11.55 10.44 -6.10
CA ALA A 260 10.78 11.14 -5.08
C ALA A 260 11.52 11.35 -3.74
N ASP A 261 12.69 10.76 -3.55
CA ASP A 261 13.42 10.87 -2.29
C ASP A 261 14.76 11.59 -2.41
N GLN A 262 15.35 11.96 -1.26
CA GLN A 262 16.66 12.60 -1.19
C GLN A 262 17.81 11.75 -1.71
N TYR A 263 17.61 10.42 -1.79
CA TYR A 263 18.59 9.45 -2.31
C TYR A 263 18.41 9.21 -3.80
N ARG A 264 17.41 9.85 -4.42
CA ARG A 264 17.09 9.71 -5.84
C ARG A 264 16.76 8.27 -6.26
N ARG A 265 16.03 7.56 -5.40
CA ARG A 265 15.61 6.18 -5.67
C ARG A 265 14.31 6.14 -6.47
N THR A 266 14.24 5.19 -7.39
CA THR A 266 13.01 4.89 -8.14
C THR A 266 12.10 3.96 -7.33
N PRO A 267 10.81 3.82 -7.69
CA PRO A 267 9.91 2.83 -7.11
C PRO A 267 10.46 1.40 -7.13
N LEU A 268 11.12 1.01 -8.24
CA LEU A 268 11.73 -0.31 -8.36
C LEU A 268 12.88 -0.53 -7.36
N MET A 269 13.70 0.50 -7.12
CA MET A 269 14.75 0.45 -6.10
C MET A 269 14.17 0.25 -4.70
N LEU A 270 13.08 0.95 -4.36
CA LEU A 270 12.38 0.77 -3.09
C LEU A 270 11.77 -0.63 -2.95
N ALA A 271 11.17 -1.16 -4.02
CA ALA A 271 10.64 -2.53 -4.02
C ALA A 271 11.73 -3.59 -3.82
N CYS A 272 12.95 -3.32 -4.28
CA CYS A 272 14.14 -4.15 -4.07
C CYS A 272 14.77 -3.96 -2.68
N GLU A 273 14.78 -2.73 -2.14
CA GLU A 273 15.28 -2.46 -0.79
C GLU A 273 14.42 -3.10 0.30
N TYR A 274 13.11 -3.10 0.10
CA TYR A 274 12.13 -3.78 0.97
C TYR A 274 11.50 -4.96 0.21
N PRO A 275 12.25 -6.05 -0.02
CA PRO A 275 11.94 -7.05 -1.03
C PRO A 275 10.49 -7.52 -1.03
N SER A 276 9.85 -7.32 -2.17
CA SER A 276 8.47 -7.70 -2.45
C SER A 276 8.35 -8.23 -3.88
N GLU A 277 8.31 -9.56 -4.02
CA GLU A 277 8.22 -10.22 -5.34
C GLU A 277 7.09 -9.65 -6.21
N PRO A 278 5.84 -9.48 -5.68
CA PRO A 278 4.75 -8.94 -6.50
C PRO A 278 5.01 -7.53 -7.02
N LEU A 279 5.63 -6.66 -6.20
CA LEU A 279 5.92 -5.27 -6.59
C LEU A 279 7.07 -5.19 -7.60
N VAL A 280 8.16 -5.94 -7.38
CA VAL A 280 9.29 -6.00 -8.34
C VAL A 280 8.78 -6.49 -9.70
N LYS A 281 7.95 -7.54 -9.70
CA LYS A 281 7.34 -8.06 -10.92
C LYS A 281 6.47 -7.01 -11.63
N LEU A 282 5.53 -6.41 -10.92
CA LEU A 282 4.62 -5.41 -11.49
C LEU A 282 5.36 -4.21 -12.08
N LEU A 283 6.37 -3.70 -11.37
CA LEU A 283 7.15 -2.54 -11.83
C LEU A 283 8.02 -2.88 -13.03
N ALA A 284 8.73 -4.02 -13.01
CA ALA A 284 9.59 -4.42 -14.11
C ALA A 284 8.78 -4.73 -15.38
N GLU A 285 7.69 -5.50 -15.27
CA GLU A 285 6.79 -5.79 -16.40
C GLU A 285 6.02 -4.53 -16.86
N GLY A 286 5.79 -3.57 -15.96
CA GLY A 286 5.16 -2.28 -16.25
C GLY A 286 6.05 -1.30 -17.02
N GLY A 287 7.33 -1.60 -17.19
CA GLY A 287 8.29 -0.79 -17.96
C GLY A 287 9.18 0.12 -17.12
N ALA A 288 9.34 -0.14 -15.81
CA ALA A 288 10.36 0.54 -15.02
C ALA A 288 11.75 0.23 -15.57
N ASP A 289 12.63 1.25 -15.63
CA ASP A 289 14.03 1.06 -16.05
C ASP A 289 14.79 0.27 -14.98
N VAL A 290 15.02 -1.02 -15.25
CA VAL A 290 15.74 -1.93 -14.34
C VAL A 290 17.22 -1.57 -14.17
N ASN A 291 17.77 -0.77 -15.09
CA ASN A 291 19.17 -0.33 -15.11
C ASN A 291 19.35 1.10 -14.57
N PHE A 292 18.27 1.74 -14.12
CA PHE A 292 18.34 3.11 -13.59
C PHE A 292 19.36 3.19 -12.45
N ARG A 293 20.16 4.28 -12.47
CA ARG A 293 21.18 4.54 -11.44
C ARG A 293 20.75 5.71 -10.57
N ALA A 294 20.65 5.48 -9.25
CA ALA A 294 20.38 6.51 -8.26
C ALA A 294 21.50 7.56 -8.23
N GLY A 295 21.27 8.67 -7.49
CA GLY A 295 22.28 9.73 -7.36
C GLY A 295 23.59 9.31 -6.70
N ASN A 296 23.56 8.24 -5.92
CA ASN A 296 24.71 7.58 -5.29
C ASN A 296 25.30 6.42 -6.14
N GLY A 297 24.87 6.29 -7.39
CA GLY A 297 25.32 5.26 -8.33
C GLY A 297 24.76 3.86 -8.11
N GLU A 298 23.93 3.65 -7.12
CA GLU A 298 23.31 2.36 -6.81
C GLU A 298 22.14 2.07 -7.74
N THR A 299 21.87 0.78 -8.01
CA THR A 299 20.81 0.30 -8.90
C THR A 299 19.79 -0.56 -8.12
N ALA A 300 18.67 -0.92 -8.76
CA ALA A 300 17.69 -1.81 -8.16
C ALA A 300 18.30 -3.15 -7.71
N VAL A 301 19.17 -3.73 -8.55
CA VAL A 301 19.84 -5.00 -8.21
C VAL A 301 20.83 -4.85 -7.06
N TYR A 302 21.48 -3.68 -6.89
CA TYR A 302 22.30 -3.40 -5.72
C TYR A 302 21.50 -3.50 -4.42
N TYR A 303 20.33 -2.82 -4.38
CA TYR A 303 19.44 -2.90 -3.21
C TYR A 303 18.95 -4.31 -2.96
N LEU A 304 18.55 -5.04 -4.00
CA LEU A 304 18.10 -6.43 -3.88
C LEU A 304 19.17 -7.31 -3.24
N LEU A 305 20.41 -7.28 -3.79
CA LEU A 305 21.50 -8.14 -3.35
C LEU A 305 22.02 -7.75 -1.96
N THR A 306 22.16 -6.46 -1.64
CA THR A 306 22.62 -6.01 -0.32
C THR A 306 21.60 -6.32 0.78
N LYS A 307 20.31 -6.30 0.50
CA LYS A 307 19.26 -6.72 1.46
C LYS A 307 19.19 -8.23 1.59
N ALA A 308 19.37 -8.98 0.51
CA ALA A 308 19.56 -10.42 0.57
C ALA A 308 20.70 -10.78 1.54
N VAL A 309 21.83 -10.07 1.44
CA VAL A 309 23.00 -10.21 2.32
C VAL A 309 22.67 -9.90 3.80
N SER A 310 21.99 -8.80 4.08
CA SER A 310 21.78 -8.30 5.46
C SER A 310 20.74 -9.09 6.26
N ASN A 311 19.84 -9.82 5.59
CA ASN A 311 18.76 -10.57 6.24
C ASN A 311 19.06 -12.06 6.47
N LEU A 312 20.24 -12.51 6.11
CA LEU A 312 20.67 -13.90 6.21
C LEU A 312 21.04 -14.30 7.65
N GLY A 313 20.16 -14.96 8.31
CA GLY A 313 20.36 -15.50 9.67
C GLY A 313 19.07 -15.96 10.31
N ARG A 314 17.93 -15.78 9.65
CA ARG A 314 16.62 -16.05 10.23
C ARG A 314 15.87 -17.24 9.63
N GLY A 315 16.56 -18.19 8.96
CA GLY A 315 15.95 -19.47 8.57
C GLY A 315 14.80 -19.40 7.56
N MET A 316 14.79 -18.41 6.64
CA MET A 316 13.67 -18.16 5.73
C MET A 316 13.93 -18.76 4.33
N SER A 317 13.69 -20.06 4.15
CA SER A 317 13.83 -20.70 2.82
C SER A 317 12.93 -20.07 1.75
N GLN A 318 11.76 -19.56 2.13
CA GLN A 318 10.85 -18.86 1.20
C GLN A 318 11.42 -17.51 0.76
N TYR A 319 11.97 -16.73 1.69
CA TYR A 319 12.60 -15.44 1.39
C TYR A 319 13.74 -15.59 0.35
N ASN A 320 14.55 -16.63 0.48
CA ASN A 320 15.63 -16.90 -0.47
C ASN A 320 15.10 -17.19 -1.88
N LYS A 321 14.00 -17.96 -1.99
CA LYS A 321 13.33 -18.22 -3.27
C LYS A 321 12.77 -16.94 -3.91
N ASP A 322 12.22 -16.05 -3.09
CA ASP A 322 11.65 -14.80 -3.58
C ASP A 322 12.75 -13.86 -4.10
N ILE A 323 13.93 -13.80 -3.45
CA ILE A 323 15.08 -13.04 -3.96
C ILE A 323 15.54 -13.56 -5.32
N VAL A 324 15.68 -14.89 -5.48
CA VAL A 324 16.07 -15.49 -6.77
C VAL A 324 15.05 -15.15 -7.85
N LYS A 325 13.75 -15.28 -7.57
CA LYS A 325 12.69 -14.90 -8.51
C LYS A 325 12.74 -13.42 -8.90
N MET A 326 12.94 -12.52 -7.92
CA MET A 326 13.08 -11.09 -8.19
C MET A 326 14.26 -10.80 -9.10
N LEU A 327 15.43 -11.45 -8.89
CA LEU A 327 16.56 -11.37 -9.80
C LEU A 327 16.19 -11.85 -11.20
N GLN A 328 15.52 -12.99 -11.31
CA GLN A 328 15.06 -13.54 -12.59
C GLN A 328 14.09 -12.58 -13.30
N PHE A 329 13.18 -11.91 -12.59
CA PHE A 329 12.32 -10.87 -13.19
C PHE A 329 13.12 -9.68 -13.71
N LEU A 330 14.13 -9.21 -12.99
CA LEU A 330 14.98 -8.12 -13.45
C LEU A 330 15.74 -8.53 -14.72
N LEU A 331 16.31 -9.74 -14.74
CA LEU A 331 17.01 -10.30 -15.91
C LEU A 331 16.07 -10.43 -17.12
N ALA A 332 14.87 -10.95 -16.91
CA ALA A 332 13.88 -11.12 -17.99
C ALA A 332 13.40 -9.77 -18.56
N ASN A 333 13.51 -8.68 -17.79
CA ASN A 333 13.14 -7.33 -18.21
C ASN A 333 14.35 -6.45 -18.60
N GLY A 334 15.47 -7.07 -18.98
CA GLY A 334 16.60 -6.39 -19.62
C GLY A 334 17.65 -5.82 -18.66
N LEU A 335 17.78 -6.41 -17.47
CA LEU A 335 18.92 -6.07 -16.59
C LEU A 335 20.24 -6.32 -17.33
N ASP A 336 21.08 -5.28 -17.45
CA ASP A 336 22.45 -5.42 -17.92
C ASP A 336 23.30 -6.04 -16.81
N ILE A 337 23.56 -7.35 -16.97
CA ILE A 337 24.21 -8.15 -15.94
C ILE A 337 25.66 -7.72 -15.68
N ASN A 338 26.31 -7.08 -16.66
CA ASN A 338 27.69 -6.62 -16.59
C ASN A 338 27.81 -5.11 -16.27
N ALA A 339 26.68 -4.41 -16.12
CA ALA A 339 26.72 -3.03 -15.70
C ALA A 339 27.21 -2.88 -14.25
N ALA A 340 27.84 -1.74 -13.98
CA ALA A 340 28.20 -1.38 -12.61
C ALA A 340 26.95 -1.09 -11.78
N VAL A 341 26.83 -1.67 -10.58
CA VAL A 341 25.67 -1.56 -9.70
C VAL A 341 25.85 -0.56 -8.57
N ASP A 342 27.08 -0.07 -8.35
CA ASP A 342 27.43 0.90 -7.33
C ASP A 342 28.54 1.88 -7.79
N ASN A 343 28.95 2.80 -6.89
CA ASN A 343 30.02 3.77 -7.19
C ASN A 343 31.42 3.19 -7.23
N GLU A 344 31.64 2.00 -6.67
CA GLU A 344 32.91 1.26 -6.77
C GLU A 344 33.01 0.49 -8.09
N ARG A 345 32.01 0.67 -8.97
CA ARG A 345 31.87 -0.04 -10.24
C ARG A 345 31.88 -1.56 -10.08
N ASN A 346 31.39 -2.06 -8.93
CA ASN A 346 31.13 -3.48 -8.81
C ASN A 346 30.02 -3.88 -9.78
N THR A 347 30.16 -5.02 -10.45
CA THR A 347 29.04 -5.73 -11.06
C THR A 347 28.23 -6.44 -9.98
N ALA A 348 27.05 -6.96 -10.32
CA ALA A 348 26.26 -7.80 -9.40
C ALA A 348 27.08 -9.00 -8.88
N LEU A 349 27.87 -9.62 -9.77
CA LEU A 349 28.75 -10.75 -9.42
C LEU A 349 29.90 -10.32 -8.48
N ASN A 350 30.56 -9.19 -8.73
CA ASN A 350 31.59 -8.64 -7.83
C ASN A 350 31.01 -8.35 -6.44
N LEU A 351 29.81 -7.77 -6.38
CA LEU A 351 29.13 -7.43 -5.13
C LEU A 351 28.85 -8.68 -4.28
N LEU A 352 28.34 -9.75 -4.89
CA LEU A 352 28.13 -11.03 -4.19
C LEU A 352 29.43 -11.65 -3.71
N CYS A 353 30.46 -11.66 -4.54
CA CYS A 353 31.77 -12.22 -4.19
C CYS A 353 32.45 -11.42 -3.06
N GLN A 354 32.28 -10.09 -3.02
CA GLN A 354 32.85 -9.23 -1.98
C GLN A 354 32.18 -9.43 -0.60
N ALA A 355 30.91 -9.84 -0.58
CA ALA A 355 30.13 -9.93 0.64
C ALA A 355 30.58 -11.05 1.60
N GLY A 356 31.29 -12.05 1.12
CA GLY A 356 32.05 -13.05 1.90
C GLY A 356 31.30 -13.96 2.90
N TYR A 357 30.07 -13.59 3.29
CA TYR A 357 29.36 -14.20 4.42
C TYR A 357 27.97 -14.73 4.08
N LEU A 358 27.66 -14.93 2.82
CA LEU A 358 26.31 -15.28 2.42
C LEU A 358 26.07 -16.78 2.52
N ALA A 359 24.95 -17.14 3.15
CA ALA A 359 24.43 -18.48 3.31
C ALA A 359 24.18 -19.19 1.93
N ASP A 360 23.55 -20.36 1.96
CA ASP A 360 23.23 -21.18 0.78
C ASP A 360 22.61 -20.43 -0.42
N LEU A 361 22.02 -19.26 -0.19
CA LEU A 361 21.51 -18.36 -1.22
C LEU A 361 22.62 -17.83 -2.14
N ASN A 362 23.85 -17.67 -1.64
CA ASN A 362 24.92 -17.05 -2.41
C ASN A 362 25.34 -17.89 -3.62
N ASN A 363 25.47 -19.19 -3.43
CA ASN A 363 25.78 -20.09 -4.54
C ASN A 363 24.71 -19.99 -5.64
N THR A 364 23.44 -20.08 -5.25
CA THR A 364 22.33 -19.98 -6.20
C THR A 364 22.32 -18.63 -6.94
N LEU A 365 22.56 -17.51 -6.24
CA LEU A 365 22.60 -16.20 -6.90
C LEU A 365 23.83 -16.05 -7.81
N VAL A 366 24.98 -16.58 -7.42
CA VAL A 366 26.18 -16.57 -8.27
C VAL A 366 25.98 -17.45 -9.50
N GLU A 367 25.39 -18.63 -9.35
CA GLU A 367 25.02 -19.51 -10.46
C GLU A 367 24.06 -18.80 -11.44
N GLU A 368 22.95 -18.22 -10.91
CA GLU A 368 21.99 -17.46 -11.74
C GLU A 368 22.64 -16.31 -12.52
N LEU A 369 23.58 -15.57 -11.90
CA LEU A 369 24.29 -14.49 -12.58
C LEU A 369 25.21 -15.01 -13.68
N ILE A 370 25.94 -16.10 -13.41
CA ILE A 370 26.84 -16.72 -14.41
C ILE A 370 26.05 -17.30 -15.57
N ASP A 371 24.94 -18.01 -15.27
CA ASP A 371 24.06 -18.59 -16.30
C ASP A 371 23.38 -17.49 -17.15
N ALA A 372 23.13 -16.30 -16.56
CA ALA A 372 22.64 -15.13 -17.29
C ALA A 372 23.73 -14.40 -18.11
N GLY A 373 24.98 -14.87 -18.09
CA GLY A 373 26.08 -14.31 -18.89
C GLY A 373 26.92 -13.24 -18.17
N ALA A 374 26.95 -13.27 -16.83
CA ALA A 374 27.87 -12.40 -16.10
C ALA A 374 29.35 -12.69 -16.46
N ASP A 375 30.11 -11.65 -16.77
CA ASP A 375 31.55 -11.77 -17.01
C ASP A 375 32.28 -12.02 -15.67
N VAL A 376 32.76 -13.25 -15.50
CA VAL A 376 33.49 -13.68 -14.30
C VAL A 376 34.83 -12.95 -14.11
N ASN A 377 35.30 -12.24 -15.15
CA ASN A 377 36.54 -11.50 -15.14
C ASN A 377 36.38 -9.98 -15.12
N GLN A 378 35.14 -9.47 -15.11
CA GLN A 378 34.87 -8.04 -15.08
C GLN A 378 35.38 -7.40 -13.78
N PRO A 379 36.38 -6.48 -13.86
CA PRO A 379 36.95 -5.88 -12.65
C PRO A 379 36.08 -4.70 -12.16
N ASN A 380 36.12 -4.46 -10.87
CA ASN A 380 35.58 -3.25 -10.25
C ASN A 380 36.57 -2.06 -10.41
N GLN A 381 36.22 -0.89 -9.79
CA GLN A 381 37.04 0.32 -9.87
C GLN A 381 38.48 0.14 -9.35
N SER A 382 38.72 -0.76 -8.40
CA SER A 382 40.06 -1.08 -7.88
C SER A 382 40.83 -2.10 -8.75
N GLY A 383 40.21 -2.58 -9.81
CA GLY A 383 40.78 -3.63 -10.67
C GLY A 383 40.55 -5.05 -10.13
N LYS A 384 39.74 -5.22 -9.07
CA LYS A 384 39.48 -6.54 -8.51
C LYS A 384 38.42 -7.29 -9.32
N THR A 385 38.76 -8.50 -9.73
CA THR A 385 37.79 -9.44 -10.32
C THR A 385 36.91 -10.07 -9.22
N PRO A 386 35.79 -10.74 -9.60
CA PRO A 386 34.98 -11.52 -8.67
C PRO A 386 35.79 -12.53 -7.85
N LEU A 387 36.70 -13.27 -8.53
CA LEU A 387 37.60 -14.25 -7.87
C LEU A 387 38.49 -13.57 -6.80
N MET A 388 39.10 -12.41 -7.11
CA MET A 388 39.91 -11.65 -6.15
C MET A 388 39.11 -11.18 -4.98
N SER A 389 37.90 -10.67 -5.22
CA SER A 389 36.99 -10.17 -4.19
C SER A 389 36.58 -11.29 -3.23
N PHE A 390 36.27 -12.48 -3.78
CA PHE A 390 35.95 -13.65 -2.97
C PHE A 390 37.15 -14.20 -2.23
N ALA A 391 38.31 -14.30 -2.91
CA ALA A 391 39.54 -14.84 -2.34
C ALA A 391 40.00 -14.10 -1.08
N GLN A 392 39.70 -12.79 -1.00
CA GLN A 392 40.10 -11.95 0.14
C GLN A 392 39.39 -12.30 1.43
N LYS A 393 38.07 -12.66 1.39
CA LYS A 393 37.21 -12.82 2.56
C LYS A 393 36.25 -13.99 2.49
N GLY A 394 36.11 -14.63 1.35
CA GLY A 394 35.14 -15.68 1.11
C GLY A 394 35.39 -16.95 1.91
N ASN A 395 34.37 -17.69 2.19
CA ASN A 395 34.41 -18.99 2.86
C ASN A 395 34.20 -20.10 1.82
N GLU A 396 35.27 -20.54 1.15
CA GLU A 396 35.24 -21.56 0.11
C GLU A 396 34.86 -22.94 0.66
N MET A 397 35.18 -23.21 1.92
CA MET A 397 34.83 -24.50 2.55
C MET A 397 33.31 -24.67 2.69
N LYS A 398 32.58 -23.56 2.66
CA LYS A 398 31.12 -23.56 2.83
C LYS A 398 30.39 -23.33 1.50
N TYR A 399 30.95 -22.53 0.60
CA TYR A 399 30.17 -21.98 -0.53
C TYR A 399 30.68 -22.38 -1.93
N ASN A 400 31.85 -22.97 -2.07
CA ASN A 400 32.45 -23.41 -3.35
C ASN A 400 32.42 -22.33 -4.46
N ILE A 401 32.44 -21.04 -4.10
CA ILE A 401 32.31 -19.94 -5.09
C ILE A 401 33.58 -19.79 -5.89
N ALA A 402 34.77 -19.95 -5.28
CA ALA A 402 36.01 -19.89 -6.05
C ALA A 402 36.09 -21.05 -7.07
N GLU A 403 35.67 -22.25 -6.68
CA GLU A 403 35.58 -23.40 -7.58
C GLU A 403 34.62 -23.11 -8.75
N LEU A 404 33.43 -22.58 -8.46
CA LEU A 404 32.42 -22.19 -9.47
C LEU A 404 32.97 -21.14 -10.46
N LEU A 405 33.62 -20.08 -9.96
CA LEU A 405 34.22 -19.04 -10.79
C LEU A 405 35.33 -19.62 -11.69
N LEU A 406 36.22 -20.49 -11.14
CA LEU A 406 37.28 -21.12 -11.87
C LEU A 406 36.79 -22.10 -12.93
N ASP A 407 35.71 -22.82 -12.69
CA ASP A 407 35.08 -23.70 -13.67
C ASP A 407 34.40 -22.91 -14.80
N ASN A 408 34.10 -21.65 -14.57
CA ASN A 408 33.61 -20.71 -15.58
C ASN A 408 34.71 -19.78 -16.12
N ASN A 409 35.97 -20.23 -16.11
CA ASN A 409 37.15 -19.58 -16.72
C ASN A 409 37.56 -18.25 -16.05
N ALA A 410 37.44 -18.13 -14.72
CA ALA A 410 38.05 -17.00 -14.03
C ALA A 410 39.58 -16.96 -14.24
N ASP A 411 40.09 -15.80 -14.66
CA ASP A 411 41.51 -15.60 -14.92
C ASP A 411 42.28 -15.46 -13.59
N VAL A 412 43.06 -16.51 -13.27
CA VAL A 412 43.91 -16.54 -12.07
C VAL A 412 45.15 -15.65 -12.18
N ALA A 413 45.52 -15.28 -13.41
CA ALA A 413 46.70 -14.45 -13.69
C ALA A 413 46.38 -12.95 -13.73
N TYR A 414 45.11 -12.56 -13.66
CA TYR A 414 44.71 -11.16 -13.63
C TYR A 414 45.33 -10.45 -12.42
N VAL A 415 45.66 -9.15 -12.58
CA VAL A 415 46.21 -8.32 -11.51
C VAL A 415 45.37 -7.06 -11.31
N ASP A 416 45.15 -6.68 -10.08
CA ASP A 416 44.47 -5.45 -9.75
C ASP A 416 45.41 -4.23 -9.80
N GLN A 417 44.91 -3.05 -9.43
CA GLN A 417 45.72 -1.81 -9.42
C GLN A 417 46.88 -1.83 -8.44
N LEU A 418 46.88 -2.71 -7.44
CA LEU A 418 47.96 -2.91 -6.47
C LEU A 418 48.91 -4.02 -6.92
N GLY A 419 48.72 -4.61 -8.11
CA GLY A 419 49.47 -5.74 -8.61
C GLY A 419 49.14 -7.07 -7.94
N ASN A 420 48.08 -7.13 -7.12
CA ASN A 420 47.69 -8.37 -6.46
C ASN A 420 46.97 -9.30 -7.43
N THR A 421 47.26 -10.58 -7.34
CA THR A 421 46.51 -11.67 -7.97
C THR A 421 45.47 -12.25 -6.98
N ALA A 422 44.55 -13.09 -7.48
CA ALA A 422 43.66 -13.86 -6.63
C ALA A 422 44.39 -14.74 -5.60
N LEU A 423 45.58 -15.28 -6.00
CA LEU A 423 46.44 -16.08 -5.13
C LEU A 423 46.98 -15.25 -3.96
N ILE A 424 47.41 -14.01 -4.19
CA ILE A 424 47.89 -13.10 -3.15
C ILE A 424 46.75 -12.77 -2.17
N TYR A 425 45.52 -12.51 -2.66
CA TYR A 425 44.37 -12.29 -1.81
C TYR A 425 43.98 -13.53 -1.00
N ALA A 426 44.00 -14.72 -1.58
CA ALA A 426 43.73 -15.97 -0.87
C ALA A 426 44.75 -16.26 0.25
N ALA A 427 46.03 -15.86 0.00
CA ALA A 427 47.08 -15.99 1.01
C ALA A 427 46.85 -15.13 2.26
N GLY A 428 46.22 -13.98 2.10
CA GLY A 428 45.80 -13.10 3.22
C GLY A 428 44.41 -13.36 3.77
N ASN A 429 43.72 -14.40 3.32
CA ASN A 429 42.34 -14.70 3.79
C ASN A 429 42.32 -15.01 5.29
N THR A 430 41.43 -14.38 6.03
CA THR A 430 41.31 -14.54 7.49
C THR A 430 40.80 -15.93 7.89
N ASP A 431 40.05 -16.60 7.03
CA ASP A 431 39.74 -18.02 7.17
C ASP A 431 40.84 -18.86 6.51
N GLN A 432 41.79 -19.30 7.33
CA GLN A 432 42.98 -20.01 6.84
C GLN A 432 42.66 -21.28 6.04
N MET A 433 41.58 -21.99 6.40
CA MET A 433 41.19 -23.21 5.68
C MET A 433 40.59 -22.88 4.31
N SER A 434 39.80 -21.87 4.23
CA SER A 434 39.27 -21.35 2.95
C SER A 434 40.38 -20.76 2.10
N GLY A 435 41.28 -19.97 2.68
CA GLY A 435 42.49 -19.49 1.98
C GLY A 435 43.30 -20.61 1.38
N LYS A 436 43.60 -21.66 2.16
CA LYS A 436 44.30 -22.87 1.68
C LYS A 436 43.54 -23.54 0.53
N ARG A 437 42.23 -23.73 0.64
CA ARG A 437 41.43 -24.36 -0.41
C ARG A 437 41.46 -23.55 -1.70
N ILE A 438 41.25 -22.21 -1.62
CA ILE A 438 41.32 -21.31 -2.78
C ILE A 438 42.72 -21.34 -3.43
N VAL A 439 43.79 -21.30 -2.64
CA VAL A 439 45.16 -21.45 -3.11
C VAL A 439 45.32 -22.75 -3.88
N SER A 440 44.85 -23.88 -3.35
CA SER A 440 44.90 -25.17 -4.04
C SER A 440 44.20 -25.12 -5.39
N LEU A 441 43.00 -24.60 -5.44
CA LEU A 441 42.21 -24.48 -6.67
C LEU A 441 42.90 -23.60 -7.74
N ILE A 442 43.47 -22.46 -7.31
CA ILE A 442 44.23 -21.57 -8.22
C ILE A 442 45.45 -22.27 -8.78
N LEU A 443 46.23 -22.96 -7.94
CA LEU A 443 47.46 -23.66 -8.37
C LEU A 443 47.16 -24.88 -9.24
N GLU A 444 46.01 -25.51 -9.11
CA GLU A 444 45.55 -26.54 -10.03
C GLU A 444 45.30 -26.00 -11.44
N LYS A 445 44.89 -24.74 -11.57
CA LYS A 445 44.66 -24.07 -12.87
C LYS A 445 45.96 -23.53 -13.45
N ASP A 446 46.80 -22.80 -12.66
CA ASP A 446 48.07 -22.22 -13.13
C ASP A 446 49.07 -22.03 -11.97
N LYS A 447 50.12 -22.86 -11.96
CA LYS A 447 51.20 -22.80 -10.97
C LYS A 447 52.16 -21.61 -11.19
N SER A 448 52.16 -20.98 -12.38
CA SER A 448 53.03 -19.83 -12.65
C SER A 448 52.69 -18.58 -11.81
N THR A 449 51.50 -18.55 -11.21
CA THR A 449 51.06 -17.46 -10.34
C THR A 449 51.79 -17.38 -8.99
N ILE A 450 52.50 -18.45 -8.58
CA ILE A 450 53.22 -18.53 -7.30
C ILE A 450 54.32 -17.46 -7.20
N GLU A 451 55.10 -17.26 -8.26
CA GLU A 451 56.23 -16.34 -8.30
C GLU A 451 55.84 -14.87 -8.56
N ARG A 452 54.54 -14.61 -8.77
CA ARG A 452 54.11 -13.23 -9.03
C ARG A 452 54.20 -12.37 -7.78
N VAL A 453 54.68 -11.14 -7.96
CA VAL A 453 54.78 -10.15 -6.91
C VAL A 453 53.83 -8.99 -7.16
N ASN A 454 53.27 -8.45 -6.08
CA ASN A 454 52.46 -7.22 -6.14
C ASN A 454 53.37 -5.96 -6.23
N ASN A 455 52.75 -4.77 -6.32
CA ASN A 455 53.48 -3.50 -6.39
C ASN A 455 54.35 -3.21 -5.16
N ALA A 456 54.13 -3.89 -4.03
CA ALA A 456 54.99 -3.83 -2.85
C ALA A 456 56.12 -4.86 -2.86
N GLY A 457 56.29 -5.62 -3.94
CA GLY A 457 57.30 -6.68 -4.08
C GLY A 457 56.98 -7.95 -3.28
N GLN A 458 55.73 -8.15 -2.85
CA GLN A 458 55.31 -9.30 -2.03
C GLN A 458 54.75 -10.40 -2.92
N THR A 459 55.17 -11.62 -2.67
CA THR A 459 54.58 -12.86 -3.19
C THR A 459 53.40 -13.30 -2.33
N ALA A 460 52.62 -14.28 -2.77
CA ALA A 460 51.61 -14.96 -1.98
C ALA A 460 52.18 -15.55 -0.66
N MET A 461 53.43 -16.06 -0.73
CA MET A 461 54.13 -16.59 0.45
C MET A 461 54.40 -15.48 1.49
N ASP A 462 54.90 -14.31 1.05
CA ASP A 462 55.17 -13.18 1.97
C ASP A 462 53.89 -12.70 2.66
N VAL A 463 52.77 -12.63 1.92
CA VAL A 463 51.47 -12.25 2.46
C VAL A 463 50.95 -13.31 3.43
N ALA A 464 51.09 -14.59 3.13
CA ALA A 464 50.71 -15.68 4.03
C ALA A 464 51.46 -15.62 5.36
N ILE A 465 52.79 -15.37 5.30
CA ILE A 465 53.64 -15.22 6.49
C ILE A 465 53.21 -13.98 7.31
N GLN A 466 53.03 -12.84 6.62
CA GLN A 466 52.58 -11.59 7.26
C GLN A 466 51.24 -11.72 8.00
N HIS A 467 50.34 -12.50 7.45
CA HIS A 467 49.01 -12.75 8.05
C HIS A 467 48.97 -13.98 8.98
N ASN A 468 50.12 -14.61 9.28
CA ASN A 468 50.23 -15.83 10.06
C ASN A 468 49.32 -16.97 9.53
N ASN A 469 49.16 -17.06 8.21
CA ASN A 469 48.32 -18.08 7.59
C ASN A 469 49.14 -19.36 7.36
N GLU A 470 49.39 -20.13 8.43
CA GLU A 470 50.19 -21.31 8.39
C GLU A 470 49.67 -22.38 7.40
N ALA A 471 48.34 -22.46 7.26
CA ALA A 471 47.71 -23.42 6.36
C ALA A 471 48.09 -23.15 4.88
N VAL A 472 48.15 -21.88 4.49
CA VAL A 472 48.57 -21.43 3.16
C VAL A 472 50.07 -21.54 3.01
N VAL A 473 50.87 -21.15 4.00
CA VAL A 473 52.35 -21.32 3.98
C VAL A 473 52.72 -22.77 3.67
N LYS A 474 52.12 -23.74 4.38
CA LYS A 474 52.35 -25.17 4.13
C LYS A 474 51.93 -25.61 2.72
N GLN A 475 50.86 -25.00 2.18
CA GLN A 475 50.37 -25.32 0.82
C GLN A 475 51.29 -24.78 -0.27
N LEU A 476 51.90 -23.61 -0.07
CA LEU A 476 52.80 -22.97 -1.07
C LEU A 476 54.21 -23.57 -1.07
N ILE A 477 54.64 -24.28 -0.02
CA ILE A 477 55.93 -24.98 0.06
C ILE A 477 55.90 -26.34 -0.66
N ASN A 478 54.73 -26.99 -0.69
CA ASN A 478 54.52 -28.32 -1.27
C ASN A 478 54.14 -28.25 -2.76
#